data_80ee7a7ff44f2579a3c55dae2ee2bdb2
#
_entry.id   80ee7a7ff44f2579a3c55dae2ee2bdb2
#
_cell.length_a   1.000
_cell.length_b   1.000
_cell.length_c   1.000
_cell.angle_alpha   90.00
_cell.angle_beta   90.00
_cell.angle_gamma   90.00
#
_symmetry.space_group_name_H-M   'P 1'
#
loop_
_entity.id
_entity.type
_entity.pdbx_description
1 polymer ?
#
loop_
_entity_poly.entity_id
_entity_poly.type
_entity_poly.pdbx_seq_one_letter_code
_entity_poly.pdbx_strand_id
1 'polypeptide(L)'
;MSQAIQIITTDGYRLQANLWRLAQTNSPGPVVIINSATSVRCRYYDRFAQALHTRGCTVLTYDYRGIGDSRYGSLRGLAAGWLDWGQADFEAVLQYAHTQFGQSPIYVVGHSIGGFLIGLAPSAHLVKRIFTMGAQYAYWRDYARRSRTSMFLQWHVAMPLLTKAFGFVPARRLGWMEDTPKGVAMDWAGMGPRFELSIGRKYGKTVAENSLLPARFGQVNAPVLALGVSDDTFGTPAALDRVLDYYSGCERYHLRISPTSIGHEAIGHFAFFHSRFVDSLWPIAFDWLFEGAIEPARGTIISHRRKQEASPGT
;
A
#
# COMPACT_ATOMS: atom_id res chain seq x y z
N MET A 1 -7.88 -5.60 22.26
CA MET A 1 -7.67 -4.15 22.09
C MET A 1 -6.25 -3.94 21.57
N SER A 2 -6.00 -2.95 20.73
CA SER A 2 -4.67 -2.60 20.28
C SER A 2 -3.88 -1.85 21.35
N GLN A 3 -2.58 -1.97 21.30
CA GLN A 3 -1.61 -1.19 22.08
C GLN A 3 -0.96 -0.17 21.15
N ALA A 4 -0.94 1.10 21.54
CA ALA A 4 -0.16 2.11 20.85
C ALA A 4 1.32 1.89 21.12
N ILE A 5 2.14 1.89 20.07
CA ILE A 5 3.59 1.75 20.14
C ILE A 5 4.28 2.78 19.24
N GLN A 6 5.56 3.03 19.50
CA GLN A 6 6.42 3.83 18.63
C GLN A 6 7.46 2.94 17.96
N ILE A 7 7.66 3.16 16.66
CA ILE A 7 8.70 2.51 15.87
C ILE A 7 9.63 3.60 15.34
N ILE A 8 10.93 3.43 15.56
CA ILE A 8 11.94 4.41 15.15
C ILE A 8 12.55 3.96 13.82
N THR A 9 12.51 4.81 12.84
CA THR A 9 13.16 4.57 11.54
C THR A 9 14.67 4.75 11.62
N THR A 10 15.41 4.26 10.64
CA THR A 10 16.88 4.36 10.61
C THR A 10 17.39 5.80 10.58
N ASP A 11 16.58 6.72 10.05
CA ASP A 11 16.87 8.17 10.04
C ASP A 11 16.33 8.91 11.28
N GLY A 12 15.87 8.15 12.30
CA GLY A 12 15.44 8.67 13.59
C GLY A 12 14.01 9.22 13.63
N TYR A 13 13.23 9.09 12.56
CA TYR A 13 11.83 9.50 12.59
C TYR A 13 10.99 8.54 13.45
N ARG A 14 10.06 9.08 14.23
CA ARG A 14 9.19 8.29 15.11
C ARG A 14 7.87 8.03 14.40
N LEU A 15 7.52 6.77 14.19
CA LEU A 15 6.22 6.36 13.66
C LEU A 15 5.32 5.94 14.80
N GLN A 16 4.07 6.40 14.78
CA GLN A 16 3.02 5.89 15.66
C GLN A 16 2.37 4.68 14.99
N ALA A 17 2.28 3.60 15.73
CA ALA A 17 1.70 2.36 15.27
C ALA A 17 0.74 1.78 16.33
N ASN A 18 -0.20 0.96 15.88
CA ASN A 18 -1.08 0.17 16.72
C ASN A 18 -0.73 -1.31 16.55
N LEU A 19 -0.56 -1.99 17.65
CA LEU A 19 -0.23 -3.41 17.73
C LEU A 19 -1.39 -4.18 18.37
N TRP A 20 -1.99 -5.08 17.63
CA TRP A 20 -2.87 -6.14 18.13
C TRP A 20 -2.01 -7.39 18.36
N ARG A 21 -1.50 -7.55 19.56
CA ARG A 21 -0.60 -8.66 19.90
C ARG A 21 -1.40 -9.90 20.32
N LEU A 22 -1.12 -11.05 19.72
CA LEU A 22 -1.61 -12.32 20.23
C LEU A 22 -0.96 -12.65 21.58
N ALA A 23 -1.71 -13.34 22.43
CA ALA A 23 -1.10 -13.98 23.60
C ALA A 23 0.01 -14.97 23.14
N GLN A 24 1.05 -15.10 23.93
CA GLN A 24 2.11 -16.06 23.63
C GLN A 24 1.53 -17.48 23.64
N THR A 25 1.69 -18.18 22.53
CA THR A 25 1.28 -19.58 22.36
C THR A 25 2.47 -20.37 21.80
N ASN A 26 2.43 -21.70 21.93
CA ASN A 26 3.45 -22.58 21.38
C ASN A 26 3.48 -22.58 19.83
N SER A 27 2.45 -22.07 19.19
CA SER A 27 2.36 -21.90 17.73
C SER A 27 1.95 -20.45 17.43
N PRO A 28 2.91 -19.53 17.25
CA PRO A 28 2.61 -18.14 16.97
C PRO A 28 1.96 -18.01 15.59
N GLY A 29 0.79 -17.35 15.55
CA GLY A 29 0.12 -17.03 14.30
C GLY A 29 0.92 -16.02 13.46
N PRO A 30 0.51 -15.76 12.20
CA PRO A 30 1.20 -14.82 11.33
C PRO A 30 1.14 -13.38 11.86
N VAL A 31 2.13 -12.59 11.47
CA VAL A 31 2.12 -11.13 11.65
C VAL A 31 1.60 -10.50 10.35
N VAL A 32 0.56 -9.69 10.46
CA VAL A 32 0.03 -8.94 9.31
C VAL A 32 0.32 -7.46 9.48
N ILE A 33 1.03 -6.87 8.52
CA ILE A 33 1.27 -5.42 8.45
C ILE A 33 0.29 -4.81 7.46
N ILE A 34 -0.40 -3.72 7.84
CA ILE A 34 -1.31 -3.01 6.95
C ILE A 34 -0.68 -1.69 6.52
N ASN A 35 -0.37 -1.59 5.23
CA ASN A 35 0.14 -0.38 4.58
C ASN A 35 -1.03 0.47 4.07
N SER A 36 -1.17 1.67 4.61
CA SER A 36 -2.26 2.59 4.32
C SER A 36 -2.20 3.17 2.90
N ALA A 37 -3.34 3.65 2.41
CA ALA A 37 -3.39 4.50 1.22
C ALA A 37 -2.77 5.89 1.48
N THR A 38 -2.49 6.65 0.41
CA THR A 38 -1.93 7.99 0.50
C THR A 38 -2.79 8.87 1.40
N SER A 39 -2.15 9.43 2.44
CA SER A 39 -2.77 10.38 3.37
C SER A 39 -4.03 9.86 4.07
N VAL A 40 -4.11 8.56 4.28
CA VAL A 40 -5.13 7.90 5.08
C VAL A 40 -4.51 7.44 6.40
N ARG A 41 -5.15 7.78 7.52
CA ARG A 41 -4.70 7.35 8.85
C ARG A 41 -4.85 5.85 9.03
N CYS A 42 -3.93 5.26 9.75
CA CYS A 42 -3.93 3.82 10.05
C CYS A 42 -5.21 3.37 10.79
N ARG A 43 -5.82 4.23 11.62
CA ARG A 43 -7.10 3.94 12.31
C ARG A 43 -8.27 3.62 11.37
N TYR A 44 -8.19 4.02 10.10
CA TYR A 44 -9.18 3.66 9.10
C TYR A 44 -9.31 2.14 8.92
N TYR A 45 -8.22 1.42 9.18
CA TYR A 45 -8.12 -0.03 9.03
C TYR A 45 -8.38 -0.80 10.32
N ASP A 46 -8.67 -0.14 11.45
CA ASP A 46 -8.76 -0.77 12.78
C ASP A 46 -9.76 -1.93 12.84
N ARG A 47 -10.91 -1.80 12.18
CA ARG A 47 -11.93 -2.86 12.15
C ARG A 47 -11.46 -4.09 11.37
N PHE A 48 -10.76 -3.87 10.26
CA PHE A 48 -10.16 -4.95 9.49
C PHE A 48 -8.99 -5.60 10.25
N ALA A 49 -8.16 -4.79 10.90
CA ALA A 49 -7.09 -5.27 11.77
C ALA A 49 -7.62 -6.10 12.93
N GLN A 50 -8.70 -5.66 13.58
CA GLN A 50 -9.36 -6.40 14.64
C GLN A 50 -9.92 -7.75 14.12
N ALA A 51 -10.48 -7.78 12.93
CA ALA A 51 -11.00 -9.00 12.32
C ALA A 51 -9.89 -10.01 11.99
N LEU A 52 -8.71 -9.55 11.54
CA LEU A 52 -7.51 -10.37 11.37
C LEU A 52 -7.00 -10.89 12.72
N HIS A 53 -6.97 -10.02 13.73
CA HIS A 53 -6.54 -10.41 15.08
C HIS A 53 -7.44 -11.48 15.68
N THR A 54 -8.76 -11.35 15.54
CA THR A 54 -9.74 -12.37 15.99
C THR A 54 -9.52 -13.72 15.30
N ARG A 55 -8.90 -13.73 14.11
CA ARG A 55 -8.52 -14.94 13.36
C ARG A 55 -7.13 -15.48 13.66
N GLY A 56 -6.51 -15.00 14.73
CA GLY A 56 -5.22 -15.54 15.19
C GLY A 56 -3.99 -14.86 14.56
N CYS A 57 -4.12 -13.59 14.15
CA CYS A 57 -2.96 -12.80 13.71
C CYS A 57 -2.49 -11.83 14.79
N THR A 58 -1.18 -11.63 14.88
CA THR A 58 -0.65 -10.36 15.36
C THR A 58 -0.77 -9.34 14.23
N VAL A 59 -1.31 -8.14 14.50
CA VAL A 59 -1.53 -7.13 13.46
C VAL A 59 -0.84 -5.83 13.83
N LEU A 60 -0.19 -5.22 12.84
CA LEU A 60 0.44 -3.89 12.92
C LEU A 60 -0.24 -2.96 11.92
N THR A 61 -0.72 -1.81 12.39
CA THR A 61 -1.06 -0.65 11.56
C THR A 61 -0.22 0.53 11.99
N TYR A 62 0.09 1.45 11.10
CA TYR A 62 0.91 2.61 11.42
C TYR A 62 0.60 3.79 10.49
N ASP A 63 0.85 4.97 10.98
CA ASP A 63 0.83 6.18 10.16
C ASP A 63 2.21 6.44 9.57
N TYR A 64 2.28 6.70 8.27
CA TYR A 64 3.52 7.16 7.64
C TYR A 64 3.95 8.51 8.19
N ARG A 65 5.25 8.85 8.09
CA ARG A 65 5.77 10.17 8.47
C ARG A 65 4.94 11.30 7.87
N GLY A 66 4.57 12.24 8.72
CA GLY A 66 3.76 13.39 8.34
C GLY A 66 2.26 13.14 8.26
N ILE A 67 1.79 11.92 8.50
CA ILE A 67 0.36 11.56 8.52
C ILE A 67 -0.07 11.23 9.94
N GLY A 68 -1.34 11.54 10.24
CA GLY A 68 -2.00 11.12 11.49
C GLY A 68 -1.19 11.43 12.74
N ASP A 69 -0.97 10.42 13.55
CA ASP A 69 -0.27 10.54 14.83
C ASP A 69 1.27 10.45 14.68
N SER A 70 1.76 10.12 13.46
CA SER A 70 3.17 10.26 13.05
C SER A 70 3.51 11.66 12.50
N ARG A 71 2.62 12.65 12.67
CA ARG A 71 2.85 14.04 12.31
C ARG A 71 3.28 14.84 13.53
N TYR A 72 4.52 15.28 13.54
CA TYR A 72 5.08 16.12 14.60
C TYR A 72 5.23 17.57 14.10
N GLY A 73 4.23 18.40 14.38
CA GLY A 73 4.25 19.81 14.03
C GLY A 73 3.87 20.13 12.58
N SER A 74 4.58 21.09 11.98
CA SER A 74 4.28 21.58 10.65
C SER A 74 4.76 20.62 9.56
N LEU A 75 3.95 20.47 8.50
CA LEU A 75 4.37 19.76 7.28
C LEU A 75 5.28 20.60 6.38
N ARG A 76 5.39 21.92 6.64
CA ARG A 76 6.31 22.77 5.88
C ARG A 76 7.74 22.38 6.18
N GLY A 77 8.50 22.07 5.14
CA GLY A 77 9.90 21.63 5.26
C GLY A 77 10.10 20.17 5.66
N LEU A 78 9.03 19.41 5.92
CA LEU A 78 9.15 17.97 6.18
C LEU A 78 9.63 17.27 4.92
N ALA A 79 10.79 16.60 5.01
CA ALA A 79 11.29 15.70 3.99
C ALA A 79 10.49 14.39 4.09
N ALA A 80 9.47 14.23 3.26
CA ALA A 80 8.63 13.04 3.18
C ALA A 80 8.10 12.88 1.76
N GLY A 81 8.49 11.80 1.11
CA GLY A 81 8.01 11.35 -0.19
C GLY A 81 7.65 9.87 -0.14
N TRP A 82 7.22 9.31 -1.26
CA TRP A 82 6.92 7.88 -1.33
C TRP A 82 8.16 6.99 -1.15
N LEU A 83 9.34 7.48 -1.53
CA LEU A 83 10.60 6.76 -1.24
C LEU A 83 10.83 6.64 0.27
N ASP A 84 10.62 7.74 1.02
CA ASP A 84 10.78 7.71 2.48
C ASP A 84 9.75 6.78 3.13
N TRP A 85 8.50 6.79 2.64
CA TRP A 85 7.45 5.90 3.14
C TRP A 85 7.74 4.42 2.90
N GLY A 86 8.35 4.08 1.74
CA GLY A 86 8.71 2.68 1.43
C GLY A 86 10.03 2.24 2.03
N GLN A 87 11.09 3.05 1.84
CA GLN A 87 12.46 2.67 2.18
C GLN A 87 12.83 2.90 3.64
N ALA A 88 12.12 3.78 4.34
CA ALA A 88 12.38 4.07 5.74
C ALA A 88 11.20 3.68 6.65
N ASP A 89 9.98 4.15 6.35
CA ASP A 89 8.85 3.94 7.26
C ASP A 89 8.36 2.49 7.23
N PHE A 90 7.99 1.96 6.06
CA PHE A 90 7.57 0.56 5.96
C PHE A 90 8.72 -0.39 6.29
N GLU A 91 9.94 -0.08 5.86
CA GLU A 91 11.13 -0.86 6.23
C GLU A 91 11.28 -0.97 7.76
N ALA A 92 11.14 0.13 8.50
CA ALA A 92 11.25 0.11 9.96
C ALA A 92 10.15 -0.75 10.61
N VAL A 93 8.92 -0.69 10.10
CA VAL A 93 7.81 -1.54 10.59
C VAL A 93 8.04 -3.01 10.26
N LEU A 94 8.58 -3.31 9.09
CA LEU A 94 8.92 -4.67 8.66
C LEU A 94 10.04 -5.26 9.53
N GLN A 95 11.09 -4.48 9.79
CA GLN A 95 12.18 -4.88 10.68
C GLN A 95 11.72 -5.04 12.13
N TYR A 96 10.84 -4.16 12.60
CA TYR A 96 10.22 -4.31 13.92
C TYR A 96 9.45 -5.63 14.01
N ALA A 97 8.61 -5.94 13.01
CA ALA A 97 7.84 -7.17 12.97
C ALA A 97 8.78 -8.41 12.95
N HIS A 98 9.81 -8.37 12.14
CA HIS A 98 10.81 -9.46 12.06
C HIS A 98 11.55 -9.67 13.37
N THR A 99 12.00 -8.59 14.01
CA THR A 99 12.77 -8.68 15.28
C THR A 99 11.88 -9.13 16.44
N GLN A 100 10.65 -8.61 16.53
CA GLN A 100 9.75 -8.90 17.65
C GLN A 100 9.04 -10.26 17.53
N PHE A 101 8.86 -10.77 16.31
CA PHE A 101 8.05 -11.95 16.00
C PHE A 101 8.73 -12.89 15.02
N GLY A 102 10.07 -13.02 15.08
CA GLY A 102 10.90 -13.71 14.08
C GLY A 102 10.53 -15.15 13.74
N GLN A 103 9.74 -15.83 14.59
CA GLN A 103 9.22 -17.17 14.33
C GLN A 103 7.91 -17.18 13.52
N SER A 104 7.28 -16.01 13.34
CA SER A 104 6.01 -15.86 12.62
C SER A 104 6.23 -15.45 11.18
N PRO A 105 5.49 -16.02 10.22
CA PRO A 105 5.49 -15.50 8.85
C PRO A 105 4.88 -14.09 8.81
N ILE A 106 5.51 -13.20 8.05
CA ILE A 106 5.05 -11.82 7.87
C ILE A 106 4.23 -11.74 6.58
N TYR A 107 2.99 -11.28 6.70
CA TYR A 107 2.09 -11.00 5.59
C TYR A 107 1.84 -9.50 5.51
N VAL A 108 1.57 -8.99 4.31
CA VAL A 108 1.31 -7.57 4.12
C VAL A 108 0.00 -7.36 3.38
N VAL A 109 -0.82 -6.45 3.91
CA VAL A 109 -2.00 -5.91 3.24
C VAL A 109 -1.68 -4.50 2.78
N GLY A 110 -1.71 -4.25 1.48
CA GLY A 110 -1.43 -2.93 0.91
C GLY A 110 -2.67 -2.30 0.29
N HIS A 111 -3.03 -1.10 0.72
CA HIS A 111 -4.10 -0.33 0.10
C HIS A 111 -3.51 0.75 -0.81
N SER A 112 -3.94 0.79 -2.08
CA SER A 112 -3.51 1.85 -3.02
C SER A 112 -1.98 1.93 -3.10
N ILE A 113 -1.40 3.11 -2.82
CA ILE A 113 0.06 3.30 -2.77
C ILE A 113 0.74 2.30 -1.81
N GLY A 114 0.06 1.91 -0.73
CA GLY A 114 0.59 0.96 0.25
C GLY A 114 0.99 -0.39 -0.35
N GLY A 115 0.33 -0.82 -1.42
CA GLY A 115 0.72 -2.02 -2.17
C GLY A 115 1.97 -1.80 -3.03
N PHE A 116 2.17 -0.60 -3.56
CA PHE A 116 3.38 -0.23 -4.30
C PHE A 116 4.58 -0.08 -3.36
N LEU A 117 4.40 0.52 -2.18
CA LEU A 117 5.49 0.77 -1.25
C LEU A 117 6.20 -0.49 -0.76
N ILE A 118 5.53 -1.67 -0.80
CA ILE A 118 6.11 -2.94 -0.37
C ILE A 118 7.41 -3.24 -1.14
N GLY A 119 7.39 -3.09 -2.46
CA GLY A 119 8.56 -3.36 -3.31
C GLY A 119 9.70 -2.33 -3.18
N LEU A 120 9.48 -1.20 -2.50
CA LEU A 120 10.53 -0.22 -2.23
C LEU A 120 11.36 -0.56 -0.99
N ALA A 121 10.82 -1.38 -0.07
CA ALA A 121 11.51 -1.72 1.17
C ALA A 121 12.72 -2.63 0.91
N PRO A 122 13.91 -2.32 1.47
CA PRO A 122 15.11 -3.16 1.34
C PRO A 122 14.89 -4.61 1.79
N SER A 123 14.09 -4.82 2.83
CA SER A 123 13.83 -6.15 3.41
C SER A 123 12.53 -6.79 2.95
N ALA A 124 11.96 -6.37 1.82
CA ALA A 124 10.71 -6.92 1.29
C ALA A 124 10.74 -8.44 1.05
N HIS A 125 11.93 -9.05 0.92
CA HIS A 125 12.13 -10.50 0.83
C HIS A 125 11.69 -11.27 2.11
N LEU A 126 11.54 -10.59 3.26
CA LEU A 126 11.02 -11.17 4.51
C LEU A 126 9.53 -11.47 4.44
N VAL A 127 8.80 -10.77 3.56
CA VAL A 127 7.35 -10.97 3.39
C VAL A 127 7.08 -12.34 2.76
N LYS A 128 6.06 -13.03 3.27
CA LYS A 128 5.70 -14.38 2.82
C LYS A 128 4.41 -14.43 2.01
N ARG A 129 3.52 -13.44 2.15
CA ARG A 129 2.29 -13.32 1.36
C ARG A 129 1.81 -11.87 1.31
N ILE A 130 1.28 -11.46 0.17
CA ILE A 130 0.83 -10.08 -0.07
C ILE A 130 -0.59 -10.09 -0.60
N PHE A 131 -1.45 -9.31 0.03
CA PHE A 131 -2.76 -8.94 -0.49
C PHE A 131 -2.78 -7.44 -0.76
N THR A 132 -3.30 -7.01 -1.90
CA THR A 132 -3.45 -5.59 -2.18
C THR A 132 -4.86 -5.24 -2.65
N MET A 133 -5.36 -4.09 -2.22
CA MET A 133 -6.61 -3.50 -2.68
C MET A 133 -6.31 -2.22 -3.47
N GLY A 134 -6.66 -2.21 -4.76
CA GLY A 134 -6.51 -1.03 -5.62
C GLY A 134 -5.08 -0.51 -5.74
N ALA A 135 -4.06 -1.38 -5.65
CA ALA A 135 -2.65 -0.96 -5.62
C ALA A 135 -2.22 -0.29 -6.92
N GLN A 136 -1.68 0.94 -6.81
CA GLN A 136 -1.25 1.74 -7.96
C GLN A 136 -0.29 2.86 -7.51
N TYR A 137 0.41 3.50 -8.45
CA TYR A 137 1.32 4.62 -8.18
C TYR A 137 1.00 5.89 -8.98
N ALA A 138 -0.28 6.13 -9.24
CA ALA A 138 -0.84 7.39 -9.75
C ALA A 138 -0.36 7.84 -11.15
N TYR A 139 -0.04 6.93 -12.06
CA TYR A 139 0.14 7.32 -13.45
C TYR A 139 -1.21 7.70 -14.06
N TRP A 140 -1.40 8.99 -14.36
CA TRP A 140 -2.70 9.56 -14.68
C TRP A 140 -3.42 8.95 -15.90
N ARG A 141 -2.68 8.39 -16.86
CA ARG A 141 -3.28 7.72 -18.03
C ARG A 141 -3.94 6.39 -17.69
N ASP A 142 -3.65 5.83 -16.53
CA ASP A 142 -4.27 4.61 -16.03
C ASP A 142 -5.59 4.88 -15.29
N TYR A 143 -5.92 6.11 -14.94
CA TYR A 143 -7.22 6.46 -14.33
C TYR A 143 -8.39 6.10 -15.22
N ALA A 144 -9.54 5.79 -14.62
CA ALA A 144 -10.76 5.45 -15.33
C ALA A 144 -11.11 6.53 -16.36
N ARG A 145 -11.36 6.14 -17.60
CA ARG A 145 -11.57 7.08 -18.73
C ARG A 145 -12.62 8.15 -18.43
N ARG A 146 -13.73 7.77 -17.76
CA ARG A 146 -14.83 8.68 -17.39
C ARG A 146 -14.41 9.80 -16.43
N SER A 147 -13.39 9.57 -15.59
CA SER A 147 -12.93 10.51 -14.56
C SER A 147 -11.52 11.05 -14.82
N ARG A 148 -10.87 10.60 -15.91
CA ARG A 148 -9.44 10.88 -16.17
C ARG A 148 -9.11 12.37 -16.20
N THR A 149 -9.92 13.17 -16.88
CA THR A 149 -9.67 14.61 -17.03
C THR A 149 -9.84 15.33 -15.69
N SER A 150 -10.91 15.06 -14.95
CA SER A 150 -11.12 15.68 -13.63
C SER A 150 -10.05 15.26 -12.63
N MET A 151 -9.69 13.99 -12.61
CA MET A 151 -8.62 13.48 -11.74
C MET A 151 -7.24 14.05 -12.12
N PHE A 152 -6.98 14.23 -13.43
CA PHE A 152 -5.77 14.89 -13.87
C PHE A 152 -5.70 16.34 -13.38
N LEU A 153 -6.77 17.10 -13.55
CA LEU A 153 -6.83 18.48 -13.08
C LEU A 153 -6.68 18.57 -11.56
N GLN A 154 -7.31 17.68 -10.82
CA GLN A 154 -7.25 17.66 -9.36
C GLN A 154 -5.86 17.28 -8.84
N TRP A 155 -5.30 16.15 -9.30
CA TRP A 155 -4.11 15.55 -8.71
C TRP A 155 -2.80 15.98 -9.37
N HIS A 156 -2.83 16.37 -10.66
CA HIS A 156 -1.62 16.70 -11.40
C HIS A 156 -1.51 18.20 -11.71
N VAL A 157 -2.55 18.99 -11.43
CA VAL A 157 -2.55 20.46 -11.60
C VAL A 157 -2.85 21.15 -10.27
N ALA A 158 -4.05 20.98 -9.69
CA ALA A 158 -4.46 21.70 -8.50
C ALA A 158 -3.61 21.32 -7.27
N MET A 159 -3.36 20.03 -7.06
CA MET A 159 -2.54 19.56 -5.92
C MET A 159 -1.11 20.14 -5.92
N PRO A 160 -0.34 20.15 -7.02
CA PRO A 160 0.95 20.83 -7.07
C PRO A 160 0.89 22.34 -6.83
N LEU A 161 -0.14 23.03 -7.34
CA LEU A 161 -0.33 24.45 -7.10
C LEU A 161 -0.58 24.74 -5.62
N LEU A 162 -1.46 24.00 -4.98
CA LEU A 162 -1.70 24.07 -3.54
C LEU A 162 -0.41 23.79 -2.74
N THR A 163 0.32 22.75 -3.16
CA THR A 163 1.60 22.41 -2.53
C THR A 163 2.61 23.56 -2.62
N LYS A 164 2.68 24.22 -3.78
CA LYS A 164 3.57 25.37 -3.97
C LYS A 164 3.17 26.56 -3.09
N ALA A 165 1.86 26.83 -2.97
CA ALA A 165 1.33 27.95 -2.20
C ALA A 165 1.48 27.75 -0.69
N PHE A 166 1.20 26.54 -0.17
CA PHE A 166 1.14 26.27 1.27
C PHE A 166 2.38 25.54 1.81
N GLY A 167 3.23 24.98 0.97
CA GLY A 167 4.36 24.12 1.36
C GLY A 167 3.97 22.66 1.67
N PHE A 168 2.67 22.33 1.56
CA PHE A 168 2.05 21.01 1.69
C PHE A 168 0.64 21.10 1.08
N VAL A 169 -0.07 19.97 0.94
CA VAL A 169 -1.49 20.02 0.52
C VAL A 169 -2.38 20.11 1.75
N PRO A 170 -3.14 21.20 1.93
CA PRO A 170 -4.08 21.35 3.06
C PRO A 170 -5.38 20.54 2.80
N ALA A 171 -5.23 19.22 2.58
CA ALA A 171 -6.29 18.34 2.08
C ALA A 171 -7.45 18.18 3.09
N ARG A 172 -7.17 18.26 4.40
CA ARG A 172 -8.23 18.25 5.43
C ARG A 172 -9.20 19.41 5.30
N ARG A 173 -8.71 20.62 4.97
CA ARG A 173 -9.56 21.79 4.75
C ARG A 173 -10.43 21.67 3.49
N LEU A 174 -10.01 20.84 2.56
CA LEU A 174 -10.72 20.56 1.29
C LEU A 174 -11.64 19.35 1.39
N GLY A 175 -11.68 18.67 2.52
CA GLY A 175 -12.47 17.44 2.70
C GLY A 175 -11.97 16.26 1.87
N TRP A 176 -10.70 16.27 1.43
CA TRP A 176 -10.16 15.22 0.57
C TRP A 176 -9.62 14.02 1.38
N MET A 177 -8.62 14.26 2.22
CA MET A 177 -7.87 13.28 3.03
C MET A 177 -7.11 14.00 4.14
N GLU A 178 -6.14 13.35 4.80
CA GLU A 178 -5.21 14.07 5.69
C GLU A 178 -4.34 15.05 4.89
N ASP A 179 -3.86 16.11 5.58
CA ASP A 179 -2.89 17.01 4.97
C ASP A 179 -1.69 16.22 4.46
N THR A 180 -1.28 16.48 3.21
CA THR A 180 -0.29 15.66 2.52
C THR A 180 1.05 16.37 2.46
N PRO A 181 2.16 15.76 2.91
CA PRO A 181 3.50 16.32 2.79
C PRO A 181 3.84 16.70 1.35
N LYS A 182 4.63 17.75 1.20
CA LYS A 182 5.04 18.27 -0.11
C LYS A 182 5.62 17.18 -1.01
N GLY A 183 6.47 16.25 -0.47
CA GLY A 183 7.10 15.22 -1.24
C GLY A 183 6.15 14.21 -1.81
N VAL A 184 5.27 13.75 -0.98
CA VAL A 184 4.21 12.82 -1.37
C VAL A 184 3.33 13.40 -2.49
N ALA A 185 2.90 14.65 -2.33
CA ALA A 185 2.10 15.34 -3.34
C ALA A 185 2.84 15.51 -4.68
N MET A 186 4.13 15.80 -4.61
CA MET A 186 4.94 16.01 -5.81
C MET A 186 5.32 14.70 -6.49
N ASP A 187 5.52 13.61 -5.72
CA ASP A 187 5.66 12.26 -6.27
C ASP A 187 4.39 11.85 -6.99
N TRP A 188 3.22 11.97 -6.34
CA TRP A 188 1.93 11.69 -6.98
C TRP A 188 1.76 12.46 -8.30
N ALA A 189 1.90 13.79 -8.24
CA ALA A 189 1.67 14.64 -9.41
C ALA A 189 2.72 14.47 -10.51
N GLY A 190 3.89 13.95 -10.19
CA GLY A 190 5.00 13.77 -11.13
C GLY A 190 5.11 12.38 -11.74
N MET A 191 4.29 11.43 -11.28
CA MET A 191 4.47 10.02 -11.65
C MET A 191 4.21 9.75 -13.12
N GLY A 192 5.19 9.11 -13.75
CA GLY A 192 5.15 8.65 -15.14
C GLY A 192 4.82 7.16 -15.27
N PRO A 193 4.86 6.62 -16.51
CA PRO A 193 4.56 5.21 -16.76
C PRO A 193 5.59 4.23 -16.18
N ARG A 194 6.80 4.71 -15.93
CA ARG A 194 7.90 4.00 -15.26
C ARG A 194 8.28 4.82 -14.04
N PHE A 195 7.99 4.24 -12.86
CA PHE A 195 8.09 4.99 -11.61
C PHE A 195 9.55 5.40 -11.29
N GLU A 196 10.52 4.55 -11.59
CA GLU A 196 11.94 4.78 -11.35
C GLU A 196 12.50 5.99 -12.13
N LEU A 197 11.83 6.38 -13.20
CA LEU A 197 12.18 7.58 -13.97
C LEU A 197 11.56 8.87 -13.41
N SER A 198 10.66 8.77 -12.44
CA SER A 198 9.82 9.88 -11.99
C SER A 198 9.87 10.14 -10.49
N ILE A 199 9.92 9.07 -9.68
CA ILE A 199 9.82 9.15 -8.22
C ILE A 199 10.98 9.95 -7.62
N GLY A 200 10.69 10.83 -6.68
CA GLY A 200 11.68 11.63 -5.99
C GLY A 200 12.37 12.71 -6.84
N ARG A 201 12.16 12.78 -8.16
CA ARG A 201 12.84 13.76 -9.04
C ARG A 201 12.64 15.19 -8.61
N LYS A 202 11.45 15.55 -8.15
CA LYS A 202 11.14 16.90 -7.67
C LYS A 202 11.75 17.21 -6.29
N TYR A 203 12.48 16.25 -5.73
CA TYR A 203 13.29 16.35 -4.49
C TYR A 203 14.78 16.17 -4.72
N GLY A 204 15.24 16.27 -5.95
CA GLY A 204 16.64 16.16 -6.28
C GLY A 204 17.16 14.73 -6.46
N LYS A 205 16.29 13.71 -6.35
CA LYS A 205 16.68 12.34 -6.68
C LYS A 205 16.90 12.18 -8.18
N THR A 206 17.99 11.53 -8.55
CA THR A 206 18.35 11.29 -9.94
C THR A 206 17.77 9.95 -10.44
N VAL A 207 17.72 9.80 -11.77
CA VAL A 207 17.32 8.53 -12.39
C VAL A 207 18.34 7.43 -12.04
N ALA A 208 19.62 7.78 -11.95
CA ALA A 208 20.69 6.82 -11.60
C ALA A 208 20.48 6.25 -10.19
N GLU A 209 20.15 7.11 -9.19
CA GLU A 209 19.83 6.64 -7.82
C GLU A 209 18.63 5.71 -7.78
N ASN A 210 17.65 5.93 -8.66
CA ASN A 210 16.41 5.18 -8.69
C ASN A 210 16.47 3.93 -9.60
N SER A 211 17.53 3.78 -10.40
CA SER A 211 17.62 2.69 -11.42
C SER A 211 17.61 1.28 -10.83
N LEU A 212 18.02 1.12 -9.58
CA LEU A 212 18.01 -0.17 -8.87
C LEU A 212 16.66 -0.49 -8.18
N LEU A 213 15.73 0.46 -8.13
CA LEU A 213 14.45 0.24 -7.45
C LEU A 213 13.60 -0.88 -8.07
N PRO A 214 13.50 -1.01 -9.42
CA PRO A 214 12.78 -2.13 -10.03
C PRO A 214 13.34 -3.50 -9.63
N ALA A 215 14.66 -3.61 -9.47
CA ALA A 215 15.29 -4.86 -9.04
C ALA A 215 14.87 -5.29 -7.63
N ARG A 216 14.56 -4.35 -6.73
CA ARG A 216 14.03 -4.66 -5.39
C ARG A 216 12.66 -5.31 -5.45
N PHE A 217 11.78 -4.81 -6.32
CA PHE A 217 10.49 -5.47 -6.57
C PHE A 217 10.66 -6.91 -7.05
N GLY A 218 11.65 -7.15 -7.92
CA GLY A 218 12.01 -8.50 -8.40
C GLY A 218 12.55 -9.43 -7.31
N GLN A 219 13.02 -8.90 -6.18
CA GLN A 219 13.47 -9.70 -5.02
C GLN A 219 12.32 -10.13 -4.11
N VAL A 220 11.12 -9.59 -4.29
CA VAL A 220 9.93 -10.03 -3.55
C VAL A 220 9.53 -11.41 -4.05
N ASN A 221 9.64 -12.43 -3.18
CA ASN A 221 9.30 -13.82 -3.51
C ASN A 221 7.88 -14.20 -3.02
N ALA A 222 7.23 -13.33 -2.24
CA ALA A 222 5.91 -13.54 -1.71
C ALA A 222 4.86 -13.49 -2.83
N PRO A 223 3.98 -14.49 -2.97
CA PRO A 223 2.89 -14.42 -3.92
C PRO A 223 1.96 -13.24 -3.62
N VAL A 224 1.47 -12.60 -4.69
CA VAL A 224 0.64 -11.40 -4.61
C VAL A 224 -0.76 -11.68 -5.15
N LEU A 225 -1.80 -11.38 -4.37
CA LEU A 225 -3.16 -11.22 -4.85
C LEU A 225 -3.51 -9.73 -4.87
N ALA A 226 -3.69 -9.18 -6.07
CA ALA A 226 -4.16 -7.82 -6.26
C ALA A 226 -5.67 -7.83 -6.54
N LEU A 227 -6.44 -7.21 -5.65
CA LEU A 227 -7.88 -7.03 -5.81
C LEU A 227 -8.15 -5.66 -6.44
N GLY A 228 -8.88 -5.66 -7.56
CA GLY A 228 -9.47 -4.50 -8.18
C GLY A 228 -10.99 -4.56 -8.18
N VAL A 229 -11.66 -3.43 -8.04
CA VAL A 229 -13.12 -3.34 -8.17
C VAL A 229 -13.52 -2.53 -9.39
N SER A 230 -14.65 -2.87 -10.01
CA SER A 230 -14.99 -2.32 -11.32
C SER A 230 -15.38 -0.84 -11.29
N ASP A 231 -15.78 -0.32 -10.14
CA ASP A 231 -16.17 1.07 -9.91
C ASP A 231 -15.04 1.94 -9.32
N ASP A 232 -13.84 1.38 -9.10
CA ASP A 232 -12.66 2.14 -8.68
C ASP A 232 -12.11 2.99 -9.82
N THR A 233 -12.01 4.29 -9.59
CA THR A 233 -11.49 5.24 -10.59
C THR A 233 -9.96 5.34 -10.60
N PHE A 234 -9.29 4.94 -9.52
CA PHE A 234 -7.82 4.89 -9.38
C PHE A 234 -7.28 3.51 -9.73
N GLY A 235 -7.82 2.47 -9.08
CA GLY A 235 -7.40 1.08 -9.19
C GLY A 235 -8.00 0.38 -10.42
N THR A 236 -7.76 0.93 -11.61
CA THR A 236 -8.17 0.30 -12.87
C THR A 236 -7.33 -0.94 -13.17
N PRO A 237 -7.76 -1.82 -14.08
CA PRO A 237 -6.92 -2.94 -14.51
C PRO A 237 -5.52 -2.53 -14.95
N ALA A 238 -5.41 -1.47 -15.75
CA ALA A 238 -4.12 -0.97 -16.22
C ALA A 238 -3.21 -0.49 -15.08
N ALA A 239 -3.80 0.14 -14.05
CA ALA A 239 -3.06 0.64 -12.90
C ALA A 239 -2.52 -0.50 -12.02
N LEU A 240 -3.35 -1.51 -11.73
CA LEU A 240 -2.94 -2.68 -10.95
C LEU A 240 -1.90 -3.52 -11.70
N ASP A 241 -2.14 -3.81 -12.98
CA ASP A 241 -1.23 -4.59 -13.78
C ASP A 241 0.13 -3.94 -13.91
N ARG A 242 0.19 -2.60 -14.01
CA ARG A 242 1.43 -1.83 -14.03
C ARG A 242 2.26 -2.01 -12.75
N VAL A 243 1.64 -2.08 -11.59
CA VAL A 243 2.34 -2.40 -10.32
C VAL A 243 2.76 -3.86 -10.29
N LEU A 244 1.88 -4.78 -10.69
CA LEU A 244 2.16 -6.21 -10.70
C LEU A 244 3.33 -6.57 -11.65
N ASP A 245 3.53 -5.81 -12.72
CA ASP A 245 4.66 -6.04 -13.64
C ASP A 245 6.02 -5.90 -12.95
N TYR A 246 6.13 -5.05 -11.94
CA TYR A 246 7.37 -4.90 -11.17
C TYR A 246 7.63 -6.08 -10.22
N TYR A 247 6.60 -6.74 -9.70
CA TYR A 247 6.74 -7.90 -8.80
C TYR A 247 7.15 -9.18 -9.53
N SER A 248 8.19 -9.12 -10.38
CA SER A 248 8.59 -10.20 -11.27
C SER A 248 9.12 -11.45 -10.56
N GLY A 249 9.56 -11.33 -9.30
CA GLY A 249 10.13 -12.42 -8.50
C GLY A 249 9.13 -13.43 -7.92
N CYS A 250 7.82 -13.23 -8.10
CA CYS A 250 6.79 -14.05 -7.48
C CYS A 250 5.59 -14.32 -8.40
N GLU A 251 4.70 -15.20 -7.95
CA GLU A 251 3.38 -15.37 -8.57
C GLU A 251 2.48 -14.18 -8.25
N ARG A 252 1.74 -13.72 -9.25
CA ARG A 252 0.87 -12.54 -9.18
C ARG A 252 -0.47 -12.83 -9.81
N TYR A 253 -1.50 -12.59 -9.02
CA TYR A 253 -2.90 -12.75 -9.43
C TYR A 253 -3.60 -11.40 -9.39
N HIS A 254 -4.35 -11.08 -10.44
CA HIS A 254 -5.23 -9.92 -10.46
C HIS A 254 -6.68 -10.41 -10.46
N LEU A 255 -7.32 -10.31 -9.31
CA LEU A 255 -8.73 -10.61 -9.13
C LEU A 255 -9.56 -9.33 -9.30
N ARG A 256 -10.62 -9.40 -10.09
CA ARG A 256 -11.52 -8.28 -10.31
C ARG A 256 -12.93 -8.61 -9.86
N ILE A 257 -13.56 -7.68 -9.16
CA ILE A 257 -14.91 -7.81 -8.60
C ILE A 257 -15.78 -6.65 -9.09
N SER A 258 -17.04 -6.95 -9.42
CA SER A 258 -18.07 -5.93 -9.58
C SER A 258 -18.84 -5.77 -8.27
N PRO A 259 -19.24 -4.55 -7.85
CA PRO A 259 -20.12 -4.37 -6.70
C PRO A 259 -21.38 -5.23 -6.79
N THR A 260 -22.00 -5.28 -7.98
CA THR A 260 -23.23 -6.05 -8.23
C THR A 260 -23.07 -7.56 -8.07
N SER A 261 -21.86 -8.11 -8.35
CA SER A 261 -21.61 -9.55 -8.17
C SER A 261 -21.62 -10.01 -6.73
N ILE A 262 -21.51 -9.08 -5.77
CA ILE A 262 -21.57 -9.35 -4.34
C ILE A 262 -22.76 -8.66 -3.65
N GLY A 263 -23.79 -8.27 -4.45
CA GLY A 263 -25.03 -7.70 -3.93
C GLY A 263 -24.91 -6.26 -3.40
N HIS A 264 -23.92 -5.49 -3.85
CA HIS A 264 -23.73 -4.09 -3.44
C HIS A 264 -23.82 -3.14 -4.64
N GLU A 265 -24.25 -1.89 -4.37
CA GLU A 265 -24.30 -0.84 -5.40
C GLU A 265 -22.93 -0.25 -5.70
N ALA A 266 -22.10 -0.08 -4.69
CA ALA A 266 -20.79 0.54 -4.81
C ALA A 266 -19.77 0.01 -3.78
N ILE A 267 -18.50 -0.06 -4.21
CA ILE A 267 -17.33 -0.33 -3.37
C ILE A 267 -16.36 0.85 -3.49
N GLY A 268 -15.94 1.19 -4.72
CA GLY A 268 -14.96 2.24 -5.00
C GLY A 268 -13.57 1.93 -4.43
N HIS A 269 -12.73 2.96 -4.39
CA HIS A 269 -11.33 2.81 -4.01
C HIS A 269 -11.12 2.49 -2.52
N PHE A 270 -11.99 2.97 -1.63
CA PHE A 270 -11.74 2.95 -0.19
C PHE A 270 -12.57 1.93 0.58
N ALA A 271 -13.82 1.69 0.20
CA ALA A 271 -14.79 1.06 1.08
C ALA A 271 -14.54 -0.42 1.41
N PHE A 272 -13.61 -1.11 0.71
CA PHE A 272 -13.23 -2.49 1.02
C PHE A 272 -13.03 -2.72 2.53
N PHE A 273 -12.40 -1.77 3.23
CA PHE A 273 -12.08 -1.88 4.65
C PHE A 273 -13.23 -1.52 5.60
N HIS A 274 -14.40 -1.14 5.08
CA HIS A 274 -15.60 -0.90 5.90
C HIS A 274 -16.19 -2.22 6.38
N SER A 275 -16.66 -2.25 7.63
CA SER A 275 -17.26 -3.44 8.26
C SER A 275 -18.49 -4.00 7.54
N ARG A 276 -19.16 -3.20 6.70
CA ARG A 276 -20.27 -3.69 5.87
C ARG A 276 -19.87 -4.78 4.88
N PHE A 277 -18.58 -4.94 4.63
CA PHE A 277 -18.02 -5.94 3.72
C PHE A 277 -17.37 -7.13 4.45
N VAL A 278 -17.62 -7.28 5.75
CA VAL A 278 -17.02 -8.35 6.58
C VAL A 278 -17.36 -9.76 6.06
N ASP A 279 -18.55 -9.94 5.51
CA ASP A 279 -19.03 -11.23 5.03
C ASP A 279 -18.83 -11.43 3.51
N SER A 280 -18.58 -10.36 2.75
CA SER A 280 -18.48 -10.43 1.28
C SER A 280 -17.06 -10.27 0.76
N LEU A 281 -16.35 -9.20 1.11
CA LEU A 281 -15.03 -8.90 0.57
C LEU A 281 -13.87 -9.34 1.47
N TRP A 282 -14.01 -9.22 2.80
CA TRP A 282 -12.91 -9.56 3.70
C TRP A 282 -12.50 -11.03 3.65
N PRO A 283 -13.43 -12.00 3.46
CA PRO A 283 -13.04 -13.39 3.28
C PRO A 283 -12.05 -13.61 2.15
N ILE A 284 -12.10 -12.81 1.06
CA ILE A 284 -11.14 -12.92 -0.05
C ILE A 284 -9.71 -12.67 0.43
N ALA A 285 -9.53 -11.63 1.27
CA ALA A 285 -8.23 -11.34 1.85
C ALA A 285 -7.80 -12.40 2.86
N PHE A 286 -8.75 -12.93 3.66
CA PHE A 286 -8.45 -13.94 4.67
C PHE A 286 -8.07 -15.27 4.04
N ASP A 287 -8.86 -15.77 3.09
CA ASP A 287 -8.61 -17.04 2.39
C ASP A 287 -7.23 -16.96 1.68
N TRP A 288 -6.95 -15.81 1.04
CA TRP A 288 -5.64 -15.61 0.44
C TRP A 288 -4.51 -15.58 1.48
N LEU A 289 -4.65 -14.80 2.55
CA LEU A 289 -3.58 -14.62 3.55
C LEU A 289 -3.30 -15.90 4.33
N PHE A 290 -4.31 -16.68 4.68
CA PHE A 290 -4.14 -17.87 5.50
C PHE A 290 -3.87 -19.14 4.69
N GLU A 291 -4.57 -19.29 3.56
CA GLU A 291 -4.57 -20.54 2.81
C GLU A 291 -3.88 -20.41 1.44
N GLY A 292 -3.72 -19.18 0.93
CA GLY A 292 -3.28 -18.94 -0.45
C GLY A 292 -4.35 -19.26 -1.48
N ALA A 293 -5.60 -19.38 -1.02
CA ALA A 293 -6.72 -19.74 -1.85
C ALA A 293 -7.35 -18.51 -2.53
N ILE A 294 -7.78 -18.69 -3.77
CA ILE A 294 -8.59 -17.74 -4.52
C ILE A 294 -9.87 -18.46 -4.90
N GLU A 295 -11.00 -18.08 -4.29
CA GLU A 295 -12.28 -18.67 -4.60
C GLU A 295 -12.83 -18.09 -5.91
N PRO A 296 -12.98 -18.92 -6.98
CA PRO A 296 -13.40 -18.44 -8.30
C PRO A 296 -14.81 -17.81 -8.30
N ALA A 297 -15.69 -18.24 -7.39
CA ALA A 297 -17.03 -17.71 -7.28
C ALA A 297 -17.11 -16.25 -6.82
N ARG A 298 -16.04 -15.73 -6.21
CA ARG A 298 -16.03 -14.37 -5.63
C ARG A 298 -15.57 -13.28 -6.59
N GLY A 299 -15.06 -13.64 -7.77
CA GLY A 299 -14.59 -12.66 -8.75
C GLY A 299 -13.96 -13.31 -9.97
N THR A 300 -13.47 -12.49 -10.89
CA THR A 300 -12.80 -12.96 -12.10
C THR A 300 -11.31 -12.72 -12.02
N ILE A 301 -10.50 -13.75 -12.16
CA ILE A 301 -9.06 -13.60 -12.35
C ILE A 301 -8.83 -13.09 -13.77
N ILE A 302 -8.43 -11.83 -13.90
CA ILE A 302 -8.20 -11.19 -15.21
C ILE A 302 -6.76 -11.27 -15.68
N SER A 303 -5.82 -11.51 -14.77
CA SER A 303 -4.44 -11.90 -15.12
C SER A 303 -3.80 -12.76 -14.04
N HIS A 304 -2.98 -13.72 -14.49
CA HIS A 304 -2.10 -14.52 -13.66
C HIS A 304 -0.72 -14.52 -14.30
N ARG A 305 0.29 -14.16 -13.54
CA ARG A 305 1.69 -14.11 -14.00
C ARG A 305 2.55 -14.95 -13.08
N ARG A 306 3.29 -15.88 -13.66
CA ARG A 306 4.24 -16.71 -12.93
C ARG A 306 5.50 -15.92 -12.59
N LYS A 307 6.25 -16.41 -11.63
CA LYS A 307 7.60 -15.94 -11.33
C LYS A 307 8.44 -16.01 -12.63
N GLN A 308 9.15 -14.91 -12.93
CA GLN A 308 10.12 -14.95 -14.01
C GLN A 308 11.36 -15.73 -13.53
N GLU A 309 11.70 -16.80 -14.22
CA GLU A 309 12.95 -17.49 -13.98
C GLU A 309 14.10 -16.54 -14.34
N ALA A 310 15.10 -16.47 -13.46
CA ALA A 310 16.33 -15.75 -13.79
C ALA A 310 16.90 -16.40 -15.05
N SER A 311 17.07 -15.64 -16.14
CA SER A 311 17.77 -16.14 -17.30
C SER A 311 19.14 -16.63 -16.84
N PRO A 312 19.55 -17.89 -17.15
CA PRO A 312 20.88 -18.33 -16.83
C PRO A 312 21.84 -17.35 -17.49
N GLY A 313 22.67 -16.70 -16.69
CA GLY A 313 23.61 -15.69 -17.15
C GLY A 313 24.44 -16.23 -18.32
N THR A 314 24.37 -15.52 -19.42
CA THR A 314 25.29 -15.66 -20.56
C THR A 314 26.62 -15.01 -20.22
#